data_188b81fb5fdff5a3377cdfcd4b2b7d40
#
_entry.id   188b81fb5fdff5a3377cdfcd4b2b7d40
#
_cell.length_a   1.000
_cell.length_b   1.000
_cell.length_c   1.000
_cell.angle_alpha   90.00
_cell.angle_beta   90.00
_cell.angle_gamma   90.00
#
_symmetry.space_group_name_H-M   'P 1'
#
loop_
_entity.id
_entity.type
_entity.pdbx_description
1 polymer ?
#
loop_
_entity_poly.entity_id
_entity_poly.type
_entity_poly.pdbx_seq_one_letter_code
_entity_poly.pdbx_strand_id
1 'polypeptide(L)'
;MVLILTLQRDAPLPLSQQVAGLLWAQIESGERAPGSRLPTIMQLSQDHGVATATVVKALRILKREGLVIGSSGHGTFVAERPGQ
;
A
#
# COMPACT_ATOMS: atom_id res chain seq x y z
N MET A 1 -20.47 8.27 -10.50
CA MET A 1 -19.76 7.08 -10.97
C MET A 1 -19.02 6.44 -9.82
N VAL A 2 -19.17 5.16 -9.69
CA VAL A 2 -18.45 4.44 -8.62
C VAL A 2 -17.09 4.03 -9.15
N LEU A 3 -16.04 4.44 -8.43
CA LEU A 3 -14.70 4.01 -8.75
C LEU A 3 -14.45 2.71 -8.00
N ILE A 4 -14.28 1.63 -8.73
CA ILE A 4 -14.03 0.32 -8.13
C ILE A 4 -12.52 0.08 -8.16
N LEU A 5 -11.91 0.10 -6.98
CA LEU A 5 -10.49 -0.15 -6.84
C LEU A 5 -10.26 -1.64 -6.64
N THR A 6 -10.51 -2.40 -7.70
CA THR A 6 -10.37 -3.85 -7.69
C THR A 6 -9.10 -4.23 -8.44
N LEU A 7 -8.41 -5.23 -7.95
CA LEU A 7 -7.20 -5.71 -8.61
C LEU A 7 -7.56 -6.32 -9.96
N GLN A 8 -6.79 -5.95 -10.97
CA GLN A 8 -6.99 -6.40 -12.35
C GLN A 8 -5.83 -7.31 -12.74
N ARG A 9 -6.03 -8.61 -12.57
CA ARG A 9 -4.94 -9.56 -12.83
C ARG A 9 -4.59 -9.64 -14.32
N ASP A 10 -5.55 -9.32 -15.18
CA ASP A 10 -5.35 -9.35 -16.63
C ASP A 10 -4.88 -8.01 -17.19
N ALA A 11 -4.83 -6.97 -16.34
CA ALA A 11 -4.39 -5.66 -16.79
C ALA A 11 -2.87 -5.65 -17.01
N PRO A 12 -2.36 -4.79 -17.91
CA PRO A 12 -0.92 -4.70 -18.12
C PRO A 12 -0.17 -4.13 -16.92
N LEU A 13 -0.87 -3.46 -16.00
CA LEU A 13 -0.25 -2.90 -14.82
C LEU A 13 0.06 -4.01 -13.82
N PRO A 14 1.32 -4.14 -13.36
CA PRO A 14 1.68 -5.18 -12.39
C PRO A 14 0.86 -5.09 -11.11
N LEU A 15 0.60 -6.25 -10.50
CA LEU A 15 -0.18 -6.31 -9.26
C LEU A 15 0.43 -5.47 -8.15
N SER A 16 1.76 -5.42 -8.07
CA SER A 16 2.43 -4.61 -7.05
C SER A 16 2.09 -3.13 -7.19
N GLN A 17 2.01 -2.63 -8.44
CA GLN A 17 1.64 -1.25 -8.67
C GLN A 17 0.16 -1.02 -8.37
N GLN A 18 -0.69 -2.00 -8.65
CA GLN A 18 -2.12 -1.90 -8.33
C GLN A 18 -2.33 -1.85 -6.81
N VAL A 19 -1.65 -2.71 -6.06
CA VAL A 19 -1.74 -2.71 -4.60
C VAL A 19 -1.22 -1.38 -4.04
N ALA A 20 -0.10 -0.91 -4.56
CA ALA A 20 0.44 0.39 -4.15
C ALA A 20 -0.57 1.50 -4.41
N GLY A 21 -1.24 1.48 -5.55
CA GLY A 21 -2.25 2.47 -5.90
C GLY A 21 -3.43 2.46 -4.95
N LEU A 22 -3.89 1.27 -4.55
CA LEU A 22 -4.98 1.15 -3.59
C LEU A 22 -4.60 1.74 -2.24
N LEU A 23 -3.41 1.40 -1.75
CA LEU A 23 -2.93 1.93 -0.47
C LEU A 23 -2.69 3.43 -0.56
N TRP A 24 -2.16 3.89 -1.68
CA TRP A 24 -1.94 5.32 -1.91
C TRP A 24 -3.26 6.09 -1.81
N ALA A 25 -4.32 5.57 -2.47
CA ALA A 25 -5.63 6.21 -2.42
C ALA A 25 -6.16 6.28 -0.99
N GLN A 26 -5.96 5.24 -0.19
CA GLN A 26 -6.39 5.22 1.20
C GLN A 26 -5.62 6.23 2.05
N ILE A 27 -4.34 6.41 1.78
CA ILE A 27 -3.52 7.39 2.48
C ILE A 27 -3.93 8.81 2.10
N GLU A 28 -4.12 9.05 0.81
CA GLU A 28 -4.50 10.38 0.31
C GLU A 28 -5.87 10.81 0.81
N SER A 29 -6.80 9.87 0.91
CA SER A 29 -8.16 10.18 1.36
C SER A 29 -8.26 10.36 2.87
N GLY A 30 -7.21 10.01 3.61
CA GLY A 30 -7.23 10.04 5.06
C GLY A 30 -7.81 8.79 5.69
N GLU A 31 -8.23 7.82 4.89
CA GLU A 31 -8.73 6.55 5.43
C GLU A 31 -7.67 5.86 6.28
N ARG A 32 -6.40 6.00 5.88
CA ARG A 32 -5.25 5.58 6.69
C ARG A 32 -4.56 6.85 7.16
N ALA A 33 -4.74 7.14 8.44
CA ALA A 33 -4.27 8.40 9.02
C ALA A 33 -2.75 8.50 9.03
N PRO A 34 -2.20 9.71 8.92
CA PRO A 34 -0.77 9.91 9.08
C PRO A 34 -0.29 9.38 10.43
N GLY A 35 0.85 8.71 10.44
CA GLY A 35 1.42 8.11 11.63
C GLY A 35 0.81 6.79 12.04
N SER A 36 -0.25 6.35 11.39
CA SER A 36 -0.88 5.09 11.73
C SER A 36 -0.08 3.91 11.16
N ARG A 37 -0.23 2.77 11.81
CA ARG A 37 0.45 1.55 11.38
C ARG A 37 -0.36 0.83 10.31
N LEU A 38 0.32 0.43 9.24
CA LEU A 38 -0.31 -0.40 8.22
C LEU A 38 -0.44 -1.84 8.72
N PRO A 39 -1.40 -2.59 8.17
CA PRO A 39 -1.46 -4.03 8.44
C PRO A 39 -0.14 -4.70 8.05
N THR A 40 0.09 -5.88 8.58
CA THR A 40 1.31 -6.63 8.27
C THR A 40 1.32 -7.05 6.80
N ILE A 41 2.49 -7.43 6.30
CA ILE A 41 2.63 -7.93 4.95
C ILE A 41 1.71 -9.14 4.75
N MET A 42 1.65 -10.03 5.73
CA MET A 42 0.79 -11.20 5.66
C MET A 42 -0.68 -10.81 5.57
N GLN A 43 -1.11 -9.83 6.38
CA GLN A 43 -2.49 -9.36 6.35
C GLN A 43 -2.83 -8.71 5.01
N LEU A 44 -1.94 -7.87 4.51
CA LEU A 44 -2.15 -7.21 3.21
C LEU A 44 -2.19 -8.24 2.08
N SER A 45 -1.36 -9.27 2.16
CA SER A 45 -1.37 -10.37 1.21
C SER A 45 -2.73 -11.06 1.21
N GLN A 46 -3.27 -11.35 2.38
CA GLN A 46 -4.57 -12.01 2.51
C GLN A 46 -5.71 -11.09 2.08
N ASP A 47 -5.66 -9.84 2.49
CA ASP A 47 -6.72 -8.87 2.20
C ASP A 47 -6.85 -8.60 0.71
N HIS A 48 -5.74 -8.59 -0.01
CA HIS A 48 -5.75 -8.29 -1.44
C HIS A 48 -5.66 -9.54 -2.31
N GLY A 49 -5.49 -10.70 -1.69
CA GLY A 49 -5.40 -11.96 -2.44
C GLY A 49 -4.18 -12.04 -3.34
N VAL A 50 -3.05 -11.52 -2.90
CA VAL A 50 -1.81 -11.51 -3.67
C VAL A 50 -0.68 -12.13 -2.85
N ALA A 51 0.41 -12.48 -3.51
CA ALA A 51 1.58 -13.03 -2.84
C ALA A 51 2.23 -11.99 -1.94
N THR A 52 2.87 -12.45 -0.87
CA THR A 52 3.59 -11.55 0.03
C THR A 52 4.68 -10.76 -0.70
N ALA A 53 5.34 -11.39 -1.69
CA ALA A 53 6.35 -10.69 -2.49
C ALA A 53 5.76 -9.50 -3.24
N THR A 54 4.50 -9.62 -3.68
CA THR A 54 3.79 -8.52 -4.34
C THR A 54 3.57 -7.37 -3.37
N VAL A 55 3.18 -7.69 -2.14
CA VAL A 55 3.00 -6.67 -1.09
C VAL A 55 4.32 -5.97 -0.78
N VAL A 56 5.40 -6.72 -0.67
CA VAL A 56 6.72 -6.14 -0.39
C VAL A 56 7.10 -5.14 -1.48
N LYS A 57 6.87 -5.49 -2.74
CA LYS A 57 7.14 -4.59 -3.86
C LYS A 57 6.26 -3.34 -3.80
N ALA A 58 4.98 -3.51 -3.45
CA ALA A 58 4.05 -2.39 -3.32
C ALA A 58 4.52 -1.42 -2.22
N LEU A 59 4.91 -1.95 -1.07
CA LEU A 59 5.38 -1.12 0.02
C LEU A 59 6.69 -0.41 -0.34
N ARG A 60 7.55 -1.04 -1.13
CA ARG A 60 8.77 -0.41 -1.60
C ARG A 60 8.47 0.80 -2.48
N ILE A 61 7.44 0.68 -3.33
CA ILE A 61 7.00 1.80 -4.15
C ILE A 61 6.56 2.96 -3.25
N LEU A 62 5.72 2.66 -2.26
CA LEU A 62 5.20 3.69 -1.35
C LEU A 62 6.32 4.35 -0.53
N LYS A 63 7.31 3.57 -0.11
CA LYS A 63 8.45 4.11 0.62
C LYS A 63 9.24 5.08 -0.26
N ARG A 64 9.46 4.71 -1.51
CA ARG A 64 10.20 5.55 -2.46
C ARG A 64 9.48 6.87 -2.68
N GLU A 65 8.14 6.84 -2.67
CA GLU A 65 7.33 8.04 -2.85
C GLU A 65 7.14 8.83 -1.55
N GLY A 66 7.68 8.37 -0.45
CA GLY A 66 7.60 9.09 0.81
C GLY A 66 6.27 8.95 1.53
N LEU A 67 5.43 8.00 1.10
CA LEU A 67 4.10 7.84 1.68
C LEU A 67 4.09 6.96 2.93
N VAL A 68 5.06 6.06 3.05
CA VAL A 68 5.18 5.21 4.22
C VAL A 68 6.63 5.14 4.66
N ILE A 69 6.81 4.82 5.94
CA ILE A 69 8.12 4.56 6.50
C ILE A 69 8.08 3.18 7.13
N GLY A 70 9.17 2.44 6.96
CA GLY A 70 9.31 1.12 7.54
C GLY A 70 10.41 1.12 8.55
N SER A 71 10.19 0.42 9.65
CA SER A 71 11.18 0.30 10.70
C SER A 71 11.38 -1.18 10.97
N SER A 72 12.61 -1.64 10.90
CA SER A 72 12.93 -3.05 11.11
C SER A 72 12.41 -3.51 12.47
N GLY A 73 11.58 -4.56 12.45
CA GLY A 73 11.01 -5.13 13.66
C GLY A 73 9.83 -4.36 14.22
N HIS A 74 9.46 -3.22 13.65
CA HIS A 74 8.38 -2.39 14.19
C HIS A 74 7.21 -2.22 13.25
N GLY A 75 7.35 -2.64 11.99
CA GLY A 75 6.29 -2.56 11.01
C GLY A 75 6.41 -1.35 10.10
N THR A 76 5.37 -1.12 9.33
CA THR A 76 5.31 -0.03 8.36
C THR A 76 4.24 0.96 8.79
N PHE A 77 4.56 2.23 8.71
CA PHE A 77 3.68 3.32 9.17
C PHE A 77 3.45 4.31 8.05
N VAL A 78 2.26 4.91 8.05
CA VAL A 78 1.94 6.01 7.14
C VAL A 78 2.79 7.21 7.55
N ALA A 79 3.43 7.85 6.57
CA ALA A 79 4.25 9.02 6.85
C ALA A 79 3.38 10.15 7.39
N GLU A 80 3.94 10.95 8.29
CA GLU A 80 3.22 12.05 8.90
C GLU A 80 2.83 13.12 7.88
N ARG A 81 3.66 13.27 6.84
CA ARG A 81 3.40 14.21 5.75
C ARG A 81 3.60 13.48 4.43
N PRO A 82 2.57 12.74 3.99
CA PRO A 82 2.71 11.99 2.74
C PRO A 82 3.04 12.93 1.57
N GLY A 83 3.98 12.48 0.74
CA GLY A 83 4.34 13.24 -0.45
C GLY A 83 5.38 14.34 -0.24
N GLN A 84 5.94 14.42 0.93
CA GLN A 84 6.99 15.39 1.22
C GLN A 84 8.30 14.73 1.60
#